data_d69304cf52c390ef53c9014da12fadbd
#
_entry.id   d69304cf52c390ef53c9014da12fadbd
#
_cell.length_a   1.000
_cell.length_b   1.000
_cell.length_c   1.000
_cell.angle_alpha   90.00
_cell.angle_beta   90.00
_cell.angle_gamma   90.00
#
_symmetry.space_group_name_H-M   'P 1'
#
loop_
_entity.id
_entity.type
_entity.pdbx_description
1 polymer ?
#
loop_
_entity_poly.entity_id
_entity_poly.type
_entity_poly.pdbx_seq_one_letter_code
_entity_poly.pdbx_strand_id
1 'polypeptide(L)'
;MIPRIIHQTWRNEKSTPASYKLCIESVKKQNPSYSYRFYSDEECRSIVKEDFREFIPAYDSMSPVEKADLFRYLIVYRDGGVYLDIDCYCVANFDRLICDAEFVAGYEQGWKERALFRYTQWAFAARAGHPVLIEAANRCKANHLQGPTTWTLKKTGPIMWTYLINEMEN
;
A
#
# COMPACT_ATOMS: atom_id res chain seq x y z
N MET A 1 3.46 -5.42 17.24
CA MET A 1 3.43 -3.93 17.25
C MET A 1 3.84 -3.41 15.89
N ILE A 2 3.17 -2.39 15.37
CA ILE A 2 3.46 -1.75 14.08
C ILE A 2 4.63 -0.78 14.24
N PRO A 3 5.71 -0.90 13.44
CA PRO A 3 6.85 0.01 13.50
C PRO A 3 6.49 1.46 13.11
N ARG A 4 7.19 2.43 13.69
CA ARG A 4 7.04 3.85 13.34
C ARG A 4 7.77 4.20 12.05
N ILE A 5 7.33 3.63 10.95
CA ILE A 5 7.84 3.84 9.59
C ILE A 5 6.67 4.24 8.71
N ILE A 6 6.87 5.23 7.85
CA ILE A 6 5.89 5.65 6.83
C ILE A 6 6.49 5.42 5.45
N HIS A 7 5.74 4.74 4.59
CA HIS A 7 6.13 4.42 3.23
C HIS A 7 5.23 5.16 2.24
N GLN A 8 5.84 5.90 1.31
CA GLN A 8 5.16 6.53 0.17
C GLN A 8 5.95 6.28 -1.12
N THR A 9 5.27 6.15 -2.25
CA THR A 9 5.88 5.90 -3.55
C THR A 9 5.48 6.96 -4.57
N TRP A 10 6.40 7.29 -5.47
CA TRP A 10 6.15 8.09 -6.66
C TRP A 10 7.23 7.83 -7.70
N ARG A 11 6.97 8.18 -8.96
CA ARG A 11 7.94 7.97 -10.08
C ARG A 11 9.37 8.35 -9.71
N ASN A 12 9.55 9.57 -9.21
CA ASN A 12 10.78 10.08 -8.63
C ASN A 12 10.50 11.38 -7.89
N GLU A 13 11.38 11.77 -6.98
CA GLU A 13 11.17 12.94 -6.11
C GLU A 13 11.07 14.26 -6.92
N LYS A 14 11.85 14.39 -8.01
CA LYS A 14 11.88 15.62 -8.84
C LYS A 14 10.55 15.85 -9.57
N SER A 15 9.85 14.79 -9.96
CA SER A 15 8.56 14.88 -10.68
C SER A 15 7.34 14.97 -9.75
N THR A 16 7.54 15.04 -8.43
CA THR A 16 6.44 15.14 -7.47
C THR A 16 5.72 16.48 -7.63
N PRO A 17 4.39 16.48 -7.92
CA PRO A 17 3.59 17.70 -8.02
C PRO A 17 3.64 18.54 -6.74
N ALA A 18 3.49 19.87 -6.87
CA ALA A 18 3.51 20.77 -5.72
C ALA A 18 2.42 20.44 -4.68
N SER A 19 1.22 20.06 -5.13
CA SER A 19 0.13 19.60 -4.26
C SER A 19 0.52 18.36 -3.43
N TYR A 20 1.23 17.39 -4.04
CA TYR A 20 1.66 16.19 -3.33
C TYR A 20 2.80 16.47 -2.35
N LYS A 21 3.66 17.46 -2.64
CA LYS A 21 4.67 17.92 -1.67
C LYS A 21 4.01 18.46 -0.40
N LEU A 22 2.89 19.17 -0.52
CA LEU A 22 2.10 19.61 0.65
C LEU A 22 1.52 18.43 1.45
N CYS A 23 1.08 17.38 0.76
CA CYS A 23 0.65 16.15 1.42
C CYS A 23 1.81 15.49 2.18
N ILE A 24 2.98 15.32 1.55
CA ILE A 24 4.18 14.78 2.20
C ILE A 24 4.57 15.59 3.44
N GLU A 25 4.58 16.92 3.33
CA GLU A 25 4.88 17.80 4.47
C GLU A 25 3.87 17.64 5.61
N SER A 26 2.58 17.51 5.31
CA SER A 26 1.55 17.24 6.31
C SER A 26 1.79 15.92 7.05
N VAL A 27 2.17 14.87 6.32
CA VAL A 27 2.49 13.55 6.88
C VAL A 27 3.68 13.65 7.85
N LYS A 28 4.78 14.26 7.43
CA LYS A 28 5.97 14.45 8.26
C LYS A 28 5.70 15.32 9.50
N LYS A 29 4.93 16.40 9.33
CA LYS A 29 4.57 17.32 10.40
C LYS A 29 3.72 16.66 11.49
N GLN A 30 2.74 15.85 11.09
CA GLN A 30 1.85 15.17 12.04
C GLN A 30 2.52 13.98 12.73
N ASN A 31 3.57 13.41 12.13
CA ASN A 31 4.23 12.19 12.59
C ASN A 31 5.75 12.37 12.77
N PRO A 32 6.22 13.32 13.58
CA PRO A 32 7.65 13.65 13.68
C PRO A 32 8.51 12.54 14.31
N SER A 33 7.89 11.58 15.00
CA SER A 33 8.55 10.41 15.58
C SER A 33 8.65 9.22 14.62
N TYR A 34 8.12 9.34 13.40
CA TYR A 34 8.16 8.28 12.40
C TYR A 34 9.34 8.48 11.46
N SER A 35 9.97 7.39 11.07
CA SER A 35 10.93 7.35 9.97
C SER A 35 10.16 7.43 8.64
N TYR A 36 10.31 8.53 7.90
CA TYR A 36 9.68 8.69 6.61
C TYR A 36 10.55 8.11 5.50
N ARG A 37 9.98 7.29 4.64
CA ARG A 37 10.63 6.65 3.49
C ARG A 37 9.87 6.95 2.22
N PHE A 38 10.54 7.58 1.27
CA PHE A 38 10.08 7.76 -0.09
C PHE A 38 10.76 6.74 -0.99
N TYR A 39 10.02 6.19 -1.95
CA TYR A 39 10.55 5.23 -2.91
C TYR A 39 10.22 5.68 -4.34
N SER A 40 11.24 5.84 -5.18
CA SER A 40 11.11 5.99 -6.62
C SER A 40 10.75 4.65 -7.28
N ASP A 41 10.29 4.70 -8.54
CA ASP A 41 10.00 3.48 -9.32
C ASP A 41 11.24 2.57 -9.42
N GLU A 42 12.44 3.15 -9.52
CA GLU A 42 13.70 2.42 -9.59
C GLU A 42 14.02 1.71 -8.27
N GLU A 43 13.86 2.42 -7.15
CA GLU A 43 14.06 1.83 -5.82
C GLU A 43 13.03 0.75 -5.52
N CYS A 44 11.76 0.96 -5.88
CA CYS A 44 10.73 -0.07 -5.77
C CYS A 44 11.14 -1.35 -6.50
N ARG A 45 11.57 -1.22 -7.77
CA ARG A 45 12.01 -2.36 -8.57
C ARG A 45 13.25 -3.05 -7.99
N SER A 46 14.23 -2.29 -7.48
CA SER A 46 15.43 -2.85 -6.85
C SER A 46 15.07 -3.69 -5.62
N ILE A 47 14.21 -3.15 -4.75
CA ILE A 47 13.73 -3.86 -3.56
C ILE A 47 12.99 -5.16 -3.93
N VAL A 48 12.09 -5.10 -4.92
CA VAL A 48 11.38 -6.31 -5.37
C VAL A 48 12.35 -7.34 -5.93
N LYS A 49 13.38 -6.91 -6.67
CA LYS A 49 14.39 -7.79 -7.24
C LYS A 49 15.29 -8.44 -6.17
N GLU A 50 15.62 -7.71 -5.11
CA GLU A 50 16.53 -8.16 -4.06
C GLU A 50 15.80 -9.06 -3.06
N ASP A 51 14.65 -8.63 -2.55
CA ASP A 51 13.98 -9.24 -1.42
C ASP A 51 12.79 -10.14 -1.81
N PHE A 52 12.25 -9.97 -3.04
CA PHE A 52 11.03 -10.65 -3.51
C PHE A 52 11.17 -11.14 -4.96
N ARG A 53 12.26 -11.81 -5.26
CA ARG A 53 12.66 -12.19 -6.61
C ARG A 53 11.57 -12.93 -7.40
N GLU A 54 10.75 -13.73 -6.73
CA GLU A 54 9.65 -14.48 -7.31
C GLU A 54 8.51 -13.63 -7.87
N PHE A 55 8.45 -12.33 -7.50
CA PHE A 55 7.48 -11.38 -8.03
C PHE A 55 7.97 -10.64 -9.27
N ILE A 56 9.26 -10.62 -9.56
CA ILE A 56 9.85 -9.83 -10.65
C ILE A 56 9.22 -10.10 -12.03
N PRO A 57 8.97 -11.36 -12.45
CA PRO A 57 8.37 -11.59 -13.76
C PRO A 57 6.99 -10.95 -13.93
N ALA A 58 6.17 -10.96 -12.88
CA ALA A 58 4.87 -10.28 -12.87
C ALA A 58 5.05 -8.77 -12.74
N TYR A 59 5.88 -8.31 -11.80
CA TYR A 59 6.14 -6.90 -11.55
C TYR A 59 6.59 -6.16 -12.82
N ASP A 60 7.55 -6.70 -13.57
CA ASP A 60 8.09 -6.06 -14.75
C ASP A 60 7.05 -5.91 -15.89
N SER A 61 6.07 -6.82 -15.96
CA SER A 61 4.98 -6.78 -16.95
C SER A 61 3.75 -5.97 -16.51
N MET A 62 3.66 -5.59 -15.24
CA MET A 62 2.56 -4.80 -14.68
C MET A 62 2.58 -3.34 -15.16
N SER A 63 1.39 -2.72 -15.23
CA SER A 63 1.25 -1.27 -15.39
C SER A 63 1.80 -0.51 -14.18
N PRO A 64 2.13 0.79 -14.31
CA PRO A 64 2.64 1.57 -13.17
C PRO A 64 1.75 1.53 -11.91
N VAL A 65 0.42 1.53 -12.09
CA VAL A 65 -0.54 1.46 -10.98
C VAL A 65 -0.48 0.09 -10.30
N GLU A 66 -0.48 -1.00 -11.07
CA GLU A 66 -0.37 -2.36 -10.53
C GLU A 66 0.97 -2.59 -9.81
N LYS A 67 2.06 -1.98 -10.31
CA LYS A 67 3.37 -2.01 -9.63
C LYS A 67 3.31 -1.34 -8.26
N ALA A 68 2.68 -0.18 -8.16
CA ALA A 68 2.49 0.52 -6.89
C ALA A 68 1.61 -0.30 -5.93
N ASP A 69 0.52 -0.91 -6.45
CA ASP A 69 -0.36 -1.78 -5.67
C ASP A 69 0.39 -3.00 -5.10
N LEU A 70 1.19 -3.67 -5.91
CA LEU A 70 1.99 -4.79 -5.45
C LEU A 70 3.06 -4.35 -4.45
N PHE A 71 3.78 -3.26 -4.76
CA PHE A 71 4.87 -2.78 -3.93
C PHE A 71 4.43 -2.38 -2.52
N ARG A 72 3.28 -1.71 -2.36
CA ARG A 72 2.77 -1.31 -1.02
C ARG A 72 2.62 -2.48 -0.08
N TYR A 73 2.17 -3.63 -0.57
CA TYR A 73 2.04 -4.85 0.25
C TYR A 73 3.40 -5.44 0.59
N LEU A 74 4.31 -5.52 -0.38
CA LEU A 74 5.64 -6.10 -0.18
C LEU A 74 6.49 -5.29 0.79
N ILE A 75 6.49 -3.94 0.67
CA ILE A 75 7.32 -3.11 1.53
C ILE A 75 6.85 -3.11 2.98
N VAL A 76 5.52 -3.08 3.22
CA VAL A 76 4.99 -3.17 4.57
C VAL A 76 5.09 -4.61 5.11
N TYR A 77 5.03 -5.63 4.28
CA TYR A 77 5.34 -7.00 4.69
C TYR A 77 6.77 -7.12 5.20
N ARG A 78 7.74 -6.54 4.50
CA ARG A 78 9.15 -6.58 4.87
C ARG A 78 9.46 -5.80 6.15
N ASP A 79 9.06 -4.54 6.18
CA ASP A 79 9.52 -3.58 7.19
C ASP A 79 8.49 -3.29 8.28
N GLY A 80 7.21 -3.63 8.04
CA GLY A 80 6.09 -3.11 8.82
C GLY A 80 5.91 -1.61 8.64
N GLY A 81 4.98 -1.00 9.37
CA GLY A 81 4.73 0.44 9.35
C GLY A 81 3.43 0.83 8.66
N VAL A 82 3.36 2.08 8.24
CA VAL A 82 2.20 2.70 7.59
C VAL A 82 2.50 2.90 6.12
N TYR A 83 1.64 2.41 5.24
CA TYR A 83 1.61 2.83 3.84
C TYR A 83 0.53 3.91 3.66
N LEU A 84 0.86 4.91 2.88
CA LEU A 84 -0.06 6.00 2.56
C LEU A 84 0.22 6.48 1.13
N ASP A 85 -0.81 6.56 0.27
CA ASP A 85 -0.64 7.14 -1.07
C ASP A 85 -0.16 8.58 -0.96
N ILE A 86 0.66 9.02 -1.92
CA ILE A 86 1.41 10.28 -1.85
C ILE A 86 0.52 11.54 -1.91
N ASP A 87 -0.70 11.41 -2.40
CA ASP A 87 -1.71 12.45 -2.51
C ASP A 87 -2.61 12.59 -1.25
N CYS A 88 -2.33 11.81 -0.22
CA CYS A 88 -3.07 11.85 1.03
C CYS A 88 -2.58 12.97 1.95
N TYR A 89 -3.48 13.87 2.33
CA TYR A 89 -3.20 14.92 3.32
C TYR A 89 -3.45 14.39 4.74
N CYS A 90 -2.43 14.44 5.59
CA CYS A 90 -2.49 13.92 6.96
C CYS A 90 -2.94 15.01 7.96
N VAL A 91 -4.00 14.72 8.72
CA VAL A 91 -4.58 15.67 9.69
C VAL A 91 -4.32 15.28 11.15
N ALA A 92 -3.80 14.08 11.41
CA ALA A 92 -3.59 13.56 12.77
C ALA A 92 -2.38 12.64 12.84
N ASN A 93 -1.86 12.46 14.07
CA ASN A 93 -0.77 11.51 14.33
C ASN A 93 -1.28 10.07 14.27
N PHE A 94 -0.51 9.17 13.64
CA PHE A 94 -0.86 7.77 13.45
C PHE A 94 -0.87 6.96 14.74
N ASP A 95 -0.13 7.35 15.78
CA ASP A 95 -0.15 6.66 17.08
C ASP A 95 -1.58 6.56 17.64
N ARG A 96 -2.45 7.53 17.33
CA ARG A 96 -3.87 7.52 17.76
C ARG A 96 -4.72 6.49 17.03
N LEU A 97 -4.31 6.07 15.84
CA LEU A 97 -5.04 5.13 14.99
C LEU A 97 -4.51 3.70 15.12
N ILE A 98 -3.21 3.56 15.37
CA ILE A 98 -2.53 2.28 15.37
C ILE A 98 -2.63 1.58 16.72
N CYS A 99 -2.47 2.32 17.84
CA CYS A 99 -2.46 1.77 19.20
C CYS A 99 -1.62 0.47 19.28
N ASP A 100 -2.21 -0.60 19.86
CA ASP A 100 -1.58 -1.91 20.00
C ASP A 100 -1.94 -2.89 18.86
N ALA A 101 -2.53 -2.40 17.77
CA ALA A 101 -2.94 -3.23 16.65
C ALA A 101 -1.74 -3.88 15.94
N GLU A 102 -1.96 -5.06 15.36
CA GLU A 102 -1.03 -5.71 14.46
C GLU A 102 -1.30 -5.38 12.99
N PHE A 103 -2.54 -4.99 12.69
CA PHE A 103 -3.03 -4.59 11.37
C PHE A 103 -4.14 -3.56 11.51
N VAL A 104 -4.10 -2.53 10.66
CA VAL A 104 -5.14 -1.49 10.55
C VAL A 104 -5.40 -1.22 9.08
N ALA A 105 -6.66 -1.31 8.66
CA ALA A 105 -7.10 -0.89 7.33
C ALA A 105 -8.13 0.23 7.45
N GLY A 106 -8.07 1.21 6.56
CA GLY A 106 -9.08 2.25 6.46
C GLY A 106 -10.41 1.69 5.95
N TYR A 107 -11.52 2.26 6.42
CA TYR A 107 -12.86 1.89 5.99
C TYR A 107 -13.53 3.07 5.28
N GLU A 108 -14.01 2.87 4.05
CA GLU A 108 -14.76 3.90 3.31
C GLU A 108 -16.26 3.84 3.66
N GLN A 109 -16.75 4.93 4.28
CA GLN A 109 -18.17 5.13 4.51
C GLN A 109 -18.78 6.00 3.38
N GLY A 110 -19.99 5.67 2.95
CA GLY A 110 -20.79 6.58 2.11
C GLY A 110 -21.11 6.10 0.70
N TRP A 111 -20.59 4.99 0.26
CA TRP A 111 -20.91 4.40 -1.03
C TRP A 111 -21.94 3.27 -0.87
N LYS A 112 -23.20 3.63 -0.57
CA LYS A 112 -24.30 2.67 -0.36
C LYS A 112 -24.45 1.63 -1.49
N GLU A 113 -23.99 1.95 -2.70
CA GLU A 113 -24.09 1.09 -3.87
C GLU A 113 -22.81 0.29 -4.19
N ARG A 114 -21.70 0.52 -3.45
CA ARG A 114 -20.40 -0.11 -3.72
C ARG A 114 -19.81 -0.82 -2.50
N ALA A 115 -20.52 -1.82 -1.99
CA ALA A 115 -19.98 -2.77 -1.00
C ALA A 115 -18.65 -3.43 -1.42
N LEU A 116 -18.24 -3.25 -2.69
CA LEU A 116 -17.02 -3.78 -3.28
C LEU A 116 -15.73 -3.04 -2.84
N PHE A 117 -15.84 -1.82 -2.30
CA PHE A 117 -14.69 -0.97 -1.91
C PHE A 117 -14.70 -0.66 -0.41
N ARG A 118 -14.99 -1.65 0.42
CA ARG A 118 -15.17 -1.44 1.86
C ARG A 118 -13.87 -1.03 2.54
N TYR A 119 -12.74 -1.63 2.17
CA TYR A 119 -11.44 -1.35 2.77
C TYR A 119 -10.52 -0.60 1.81
N THR A 120 -9.92 0.49 2.31
CA THR A 120 -8.97 1.30 1.55
C THR A 120 -7.61 0.61 1.49
N GLN A 121 -7.01 0.55 0.31
CA GLN A 121 -5.63 0.09 0.16
C GLN A 121 -4.61 1.23 0.06
N TRP A 122 -5.09 2.46 -0.12
CA TRP A 122 -4.25 3.65 -0.19
C TRP A 122 -3.77 4.14 1.18
N ALA A 123 -4.33 3.60 2.27
CA ALA A 123 -3.91 3.86 3.65
C ALA A 123 -4.15 2.62 4.50
N PHE A 124 -3.09 2.02 5.01
CA PHE A 124 -3.13 0.91 5.95
C PHE A 124 -1.83 0.84 6.74
N ALA A 125 -1.85 0.08 7.83
CA ALA A 125 -0.66 -0.16 8.65
C ALA A 125 -0.61 -1.62 9.09
N ALA A 126 0.59 -2.19 9.18
CA ALA A 126 0.77 -3.55 9.67
C ALA A 126 2.14 -3.74 10.34
N ARG A 127 2.24 -4.75 11.22
CA ARG A 127 3.54 -5.25 11.64
C ARG A 127 4.26 -5.94 10.48
N ALA A 128 5.58 -6.01 10.54
CA ALA A 128 6.35 -6.81 9.60
C ALA A 128 5.89 -8.28 9.63
N GLY A 129 5.90 -8.92 8.47
CA GLY A 129 5.50 -10.32 8.30
C GLY A 129 4.01 -10.59 8.52
N HIS A 130 3.13 -9.57 8.49
CA HIS A 130 1.69 -9.80 8.65
C HIS A 130 1.14 -10.60 7.45
N PRO A 131 0.42 -11.74 7.68
CA PRO A 131 0.06 -12.68 6.60
C PRO A 131 -0.85 -12.09 5.53
N VAL A 132 -1.70 -11.12 5.87
CA VAL A 132 -2.57 -10.45 4.89
C VAL A 132 -1.78 -9.81 3.75
N LEU A 133 -0.57 -9.30 4.02
CA LEU A 133 0.21 -8.55 3.04
C LEU A 133 0.86 -9.45 2.00
N ILE A 134 1.44 -10.58 2.41
CA ILE A 134 2.02 -11.53 1.46
C ILE A 134 0.92 -12.24 0.66
N GLU A 135 -0.24 -12.50 1.25
CA GLU A 135 -1.40 -13.03 0.54
C GLU A 135 -1.92 -12.02 -0.48
N ALA A 136 -2.01 -10.72 -0.14
CA ALA A 136 -2.38 -9.66 -1.08
C ALA A 136 -1.40 -9.59 -2.26
N ALA A 137 -0.10 -9.64 -1.99
CA ALA A 137 0.94 -9.66 -3.03
C ALA A 137 0.80 -10.89 -3.95
N ASN A 138 0.58 -12.08 -3.39
CA ASN A 138 0.35 -13.30 -4.15
C ASN A 138 -0.90 -13.22 -5.04
N ARG A 139 -2.00 -12.65 -4.55
CA ARG A 139 -3.21 -12.41 -5.34
C ARG A 139 -2.97 -11.41 -6.47
N CYS A 140 -2.26 -10.31 -6.22
CA CYS A 140 -1.85 -9.38 -7.27
C CYS A 140 -1.11 -10.10 -8.40
N LYS A 141 -0.11 -10.91 -8.05
CA LYS A 141 0.67 -11.71 -9.00
C LYS A 141 -0.22 -12.71 -9.76
N ALA A 142 -1.03 -13.49 -9.06
CA ALA A 142 -1.89 -14.50 -9.66
C ALA A 142 -2.94 -13.87 -10.61
N ASN A 143 -3.61 -12.83 -10.16
CA ASN A 143 -4.62 -12.13 -10.96
C ASN A 143 -4.02 -11.46 -12.20
N HIS A 144 -2.80 -10.93 -12.10
CA HIS A 144 -2.10 -10.35 -13.24
C HIS A 144 -1.75 -11.41 -14.29
N LEU A 145 -1.27 -12.57 -13.87
CA LEU A 145 -0.87 -13.66 -14.76
C LEU A 145 -2.07 -14.41 -15.41
N GLN A 146 -3.27 -14.33 -14.85
CA GLN A 146 -4.48 -14.93 -15.42
C GLN A 146 -4.98 -14.22 -16.69
N GLY A 147 -4.33 -13.17 -17.14
CA GLY A 147 -4.63 -12.48 -18.39
C GLY A 147 -5.46 -11.20 -18.25
N PRO A 148 -5.91 -10.61 -19.36
CA PRO A 148 -6.45 -9.26 -19.38
C PRO A 148 -7.87 -9.21 -18.80
N THR A 149 -8.00 -9.22 -17.48
CA THR A 149 -9.18 -8.63 -16.88
C THR A 149 -8.98 -7.11 -16.97
N THR A 150 -9.92 -6.43 -17.60
CA THR A 150 -9.83 -4.99 -17.91
C THR A 150 -9.86 -4.08 -16.67
N TRP A 151 -9.93 -4.63 -15.46
CA TRP A 151 -10.16 -3.86 -14.25
C TRP A 151 -9.03 -4.03 -13.23
N THR A 152 -8.08 -3.09 -13.21
CA THR A 152 -7.00 -3.00 -12.22
C THR A 152 -7.53 -3.06 -10.78
N LEU A 153 -8.69 -2.44 -10.51
CA LEU A 153 -9.34 -2.47 -9.21
C LEU A 153 -9.64 -3.88 -8.67
N LYS A 154 -9.92 -4.85 -9.57
CA LYS A 154 -10.13 -6.26 -9.21
C LYS A 154 -8.84 -7.07 -9.18
N LYS A 155 -7.85 -6.67 -9.98
CA LYS A 155 -6.58 -7.42 -10.07
C LYS A 155 -5.69 -7.19 -8.86
N THR A 156 -5.42 -5.93 -8.57
CA THR A 156 -4.42 -5.50 -7.60
C THR A 156 -4.97 -4.48 -6.61
N GLY A 157 -6.10 -3.86 -6.99
CA GLY A 157 -6.69 -2.69 -6.35
C GLY A 157 -7.65 -3.00 -5.19
N PRO A 158 -8.45 -1.99 -4.79
CA PRO A 158 -9.26 -2.01 -3.57
C PRO A 158 -10.36 -3.09 -3.55
N ILE A 159 -10.81 -3.57 -4.71
CA ILE A 159 -11.80 -4.66 -4.75
C ILE A 159 -11.13 -5.97 -4.28
N MET A 160 -9.98 -6.32 -4.85
CA MET A 160 -9.23 -7.50 -4.43
C MET A 160 -8.90 -7.42 -2.94
N TRP A 161 -8.43 -6.27 -2.47
CA TRP A 161 -8.10 -6.00 -1.08
C TRP A 161 -9.31 -6.19 -0.15
N THR A 162 -10.48 -5.66 -0.50
CA THR A 162 -11.71 -5.82 0.27
C THR A 162 -12.13 -7.29 0.38
N TYR A 163 -12.05 -8.06 -0.71
CA TYR A 163 -12.37 -9.49 -0.68
C TYR A 163 -11.41 -10.25 0.23
N LEU A 164 -10.11 -9.97 0.14
CA LEU A 164 -9.12 -10.61 0.99
C LEU A 164 -9.38 -10.37 2.48
N ILE A 165 -9.63 -9.11 2.88
CA ILE A 165 -9.88 -8.80 4.30
C ILE A 165 -11.15 -9.48 4.78
N ASN A 166 -12.26 -9.43 4.02
CA ASN A 166 -13.50 -10.11 4.38
C ASN A 166 -13.33 -11.63 4.55
N GLU A 167 -12.47 -12.26 3.76
CA GLU A 167 -12.17 -13.70 3.88
C GLU A 167 -11.37 -14.02 5.14
N MET A 168 -10.56 -13.08 5.63
CA MET A 168 -9.75 -13.26 6.85
C MET A 168 -10.54 -12.99 8.13
N GLU A 169 -11.65 -12.24 8.06
CA GLU A 169 -12.53 -11.94 9.21
C GLU A 169 -13.54 -13.08 9.49
N ASN A 170 -13.71 -14.04 8.56
CA ASN A 170 -14.58 -15.21 8.69
C ASN A 170 -13.80 -16.47 9.05
#